data_c2b088662e17d4e83bd76ffd70bebf3d
#
_entry.id   c2b088662e17d4e83bd76ffd70bebf3d
#
_cell.length_a   1.000
_cell.length_b   1.000
_cell.length_c   1.000
_cell.angle_alpha   90.00
_cell.angle_beta   90.00
_cell.angle_gamma   90.00
#
_symmetry.space_group_name_H-M   'P 1'
#
loop_
_entity.id
_entity.type
_entity.pdbx_description
1 polymer ?
#
loop_
_entity_poly.entity_id
_entity_poly.type
_entity_poly.pdbx_seq_one_letter_code
_entity_poly.pdbx_strand_id
1 'polypeptide(L)'
;MLIVVPITLIVLGPISTELSDVVGSVIQAFFNSASIIAMPVCSAIYPYLVMLGIDKAIMPIGAAGLASMGYDLVYLPMGYISNLAVGGSALAVAMHLKDKGRKGMIASFGVTALCGVTEPAFYGSLIMRPRVLIGTAIGAVAGGLIGGIFPLKNYVLGGCPGFLSLLFFLPPDGSMGNMVVALVSGIVAVVVAFIACTVILKKSYKEDV
;
A
#
# COMPACT_ATOMS: atom_id res chain seq x y z
N MET A 1 24.72 14.16 15.93
CA MET A 1 23.41 14.82 16.00
C MET A 1 23.47 16.30 15.68
N LEU A 2 24.33 17.12 16.33
CA LEU A 2 24.42 18.58 16.14
C LEU A 2 24.75 19.03 14.69
N ILE A 3 25.41 18.21 13.89
CA ILE A 3 25.76 18.52 12.49
C ILE A 3 24.74 17.91 11.52
N VAL A 4 24.34 16.67 11.78
CA VAL A 4 23.43 15.93 10.88
C VAL A 4 22.04 16.58 10.83
N VAL A 5 21.47 16.95 11.98
CA VAL A 5 20.13 17.55 12.04
C VAL A 5 20.03 18.87 11.25
N PRO A 6 20.93 19.87 11.42
CA PRO A 6 20.89 21.09 10.60
C PRO A 6 21.06 20.81 9.10
N ILE A 7 22.00 19.95 8.71
CA ILE A 7 22.20 19.59 7.29
C ILE A 7 20.94 18.95 6.71
N THR A 8 20.34 18.03 7.44
CA THR A 8 19.08 17.39 7.00
C THR A 8 17.97 18.40 6.85
N LEU A 9 17.80 19.32 7.80
CA LEU A 9 16.71 20.31 7.74
C LEU A 9 16.95 21.39 6.68
N ILE A 10 18.20 21.86 6.51
CA ILE A 10 18.50 22.99 5.63
C ILE A 10 18.70 22.55 4.18
N VAL A 11 19.27 21.36 3.94
CA VAL A 11 19.62 20.90 2.58
C VAL A 11 18.63 19.84 2.10
N LEU A 12 18.46 18.76 2.87
CA LEU A 12 17.60 17.65 2.42
C LEU A 12 16.12 17.97 2.57
N GLY A 13 15.73 18.79 3.57
CA GLY A 13 14.34 19.18 3.78
C GLY A 13 13.72 19.85 2.53
N PRO A 14 14.28 20.98 2.05
CA PRO A 14 13.75 21.67 0.87
C PRO A 14 13.71 20.80 -0.38
N ILE A 15 14.78 20.03 -0.66
CA ILE A 15 14.84 19.12 -1.81
C ILE A 15 13.76 18.05 -1.71
N SER A 16 13.58 17.47 -0.53
CA SER A 16 12.55 16.46 -0.29
C SER A 16 11.15 17.05 -0.43
N THR A 17 10.92 18.28 0.00
CA THR A 17 9.62 18.96 -0.13
C THR A 17 9.28 19.18 -1.61
N GLU A 18 10.20 19.75 -2.40
CA GLU A 18 9.96 19.95 -3.83
C GLU A 18 9.70 18.64 -4.59
N LEU A 19 10.48 17.59 -4.29
CA LEU A 19 10.24 16.27 -4.88
C LEU A 19 8.87 15.72 -4.48
N SER A 20 8.49 15.92 -3.24
CA SER A 20 7.18 15.52 -2.71
C SER A 20 6.02 16.24 -3.40
N ASP A 21 6.17 17.54 -3.62
CA ASP A 21 5.15 18.37 -4.29
C ASP A 21 4.98 17.96 -5.75
N VAL A 22 6.08 17.63 -6.45
CA VAL A 22 6.02 17.12 -7.82
C VAL A 22 5.30 15.76 -7.87
N VAL A 23 5.69 14.82 -7.04
CA VAL A 23 5.05 13.49 -6.99
C VAL A 23 3.57 13.63 -6.62
N GLY A 24 3.29 14.47 -5.62
CA GLY A 24 1.93 14.75 -5.17
C GLY A 24 1.06 15.35 -6.27
N SER A 25 1.55 16.37 -6.98
CA SER A 25 0.80 17.03 -8.05
C SER A 25 0.51 16.09 -9.22
N VAL A 26 1.45 15.23 -9.60
CA VAL A 26 1.25 14.21 -10.65
C VAL A 26 0.16 13.23 -10.25
N ILE A 27 0.19 12.72 -9.03
CA ILE A 27 -0.82 11.79 -8.52
C ILE A 27 -2.19 12.47 -8.48
N GLN A 28 -2.27 13.69 -7.94
CA GLN A 28 -3.51 14.47 -7.88
C GLN A 28 -4.10 14.70 -9.28
N ALA A 29 -3.29 15.14 -10.24
CA ALA A 29 -3.72 15.35 -11.62
C ALA A 29 -4.23 14.06 -12.26
N PHE A 30 -3.60 12.93 -11.97
CA PHE A 30 -4.00 11.63 -12.48
C PHE A 30 -5.36 11.19 -11.88
N PHE A 31 -5.56 11.36 -10.57
CA PHE A 31 -6.86 11.07 -9.94
C PHE A 31 -7.99 11.98 -10.45
N ASN A 32 -7.69 13.25 -10.69
CA ASN A 32 -8.67 14.19 -11.23
C ASN A 32 -9.07 13.86 -12.68
N SER A 33 -8.14 13.31 -13.47
CA SER A 33 -8.37 13.01 -14.89
C SER A 33 -9.03 11.65 -15.12
N ALA A 34 -8.69 10.64 -14.33
CA ALA A 34 -9.09 9.26 -14.58
C ALA A 34 -9.07 8.41 -13.29
N SER A 35 -9.91 8.73 -12.30
CA SER A 35 -9.92 8.07 -10.99
C SER A 35 -10.02 6.54 -11.05
N ILE A 36 -10.78 6.00 -12.02
CA ILE A 36 -10.94 4.55 -12.21
C ILE A 36 -9.63 3.87 -12.57
N ILE A 37 -8.76 4.54 -13.35
CA ILE A 37 -7.46 4.01 -13.74
C ILE A 37 -6.39 4.42 -12.72
N ALA A 38 -6.53 5.59 -12.12
CA ALA A 38 -5.57 6.12 -11.16
C ALA A 38 -5.45 5.23 -9.92
N MET A 39 -6.57 4.79 -9.34
CA MET A 39 -6.56 3.97 -8.13
C MET A 39 -5.76 2.67 -8.31
N PRO A 40 -6.02 1.80 -9.33
CA PRO A 40 -5.24 0.57 -9.51
C PRO A 40 -3.76 0.84 -9.82
N VAL A 41 -3.46 1.83 -10.65
CA VAL A 41 -2.06 2.16 -11.02
C VAL A 41 -1.30 2.70 -9.81
N CYS A 42 -1.87 3.65 -9.09
CA CYS A 42 -1.23 4.24 -7.90
C CYS A 42 -1.09 3.21 -6.77
N SER A 43 -2.09 2.34 -6.56
CA SER A 43 -1.98 1.26 -5.58
C SER A 43 -0.88 0.26 -5.93
N ALA A 44 -0.65 -0.02 -7.23
CA ALA A 44 0.43 -0.89 -7.67
C ALA A 44 1.81 -0.26 -7.50
N ILE A 45 1.93 1.06 -7.63
CA ILE A 45 3.18 1.81 -7.49
C ILE A 45 3.49 2.11 -6.02
N TYR A 46 2.48 2.28 -5.18
CA TYR A 46 2.62 2.70 -3.79
C TYR A 46 3.64 1.88 -2.97
N PRO A 47 3.74 0.54 -3.09
CA PRO A 47 4.75 -0.23 -2.38
C PRO A 47 6.18 0.23 -2.67
N TYR A 48 6.45 0.65 -3.90
CA TYR A 48 7.77 1.14 -4.30
C TYR A 48 8.05 2.54 -3.76
N LEU A 49 7.00 3.38 -3.63
CA LEU A 49 7.11 4.69 -2.98
C LEU A 49 7.43 4.53 -1.49
N VAL A 50 6.83 3.54 -0.82
CA VAL A 50 7.15 3.17 0.57
C VAL A 50 8.61 2.72 0.68
N MET A 51 9.09 1.87 -0.22
CA MET A 51 10.51 1.43 -0.25
C MET A 51 11.49 2.61 -0.39
N LEU A 52 11.12 3.62 -1.16
CA LEU A 52 11.94 4.82 -1.37
C LEU A 52 11.77 5.85 -0.25
N GLY A 53 10.84 5.63 0.69
CA GLY A 53 10.50 6.57 1.76
C GLY A 53 9.75 7.82 1.28
N ILE A 54 9.18 7.79 0.06
CA ILE A 54 8.49 8.92 -0.58
C ILE A 54 6.98 8.88 -0.31
N ASP A 55 6.46 7.82 0.28
CA ASP A 55 5.03 7.64 0.55
C ASP A 55 4.42 8.77 1.39
N LYS A 56 5.20 9.36 2.31
CA LYS A 56 4.77 10.49 3.14
C LYS A 56 4.57 11.78 2.35
N ALA A 57 5.18 11.88 1.16
CA ALA A 57 4.97 12.98 0.23
C ALA A 57 3.52 13.14 -0.24
N ILE A 58 2.77 12.04 -0.24
CA ILE A 58 1.39 12.00 -0.71
C ILE A 58 0.39 12.33 0.43
N MET A 59 0.82 12.23 1.67
CA MET A 59 -0.02 12.51 2.84
C MET A 59 -0.68 13.91 2.84
N PRO A 60 -0.01 15.01 2.43
CA PRO A 60 -0.63 16.32 2.32
C PRO A 60 -1.84 16.35 1.36
N ILE A 61 -1.86 15.53 0.31
CA ILE A 61 -2.98 15.42 -0.62
C ILE A 61 -4.20 14.85 0.09
N GLY A 62 -4.02 13.77 0.85
CA GLY A 62 -5.09 13.20 1.67
C GLY A 62 -5.60 14.19 2.71
N ALA A 63 -4.70 14.95 3.36
CA ALA A 63 -5.06 16.01 4.30
C ALA A 63 -5.87 17.13 3.64
N ALA A 64 -5.46 17.59 2.45
CA ALA A 64 -6.19 18.60 1.68
C ALA A 64 -7.58 18.09 1.24
N GLY A 65 -7.70 16.83 0.83
CA GLY A 65 -8.96 16.18 0.52
C GLY A 65 -9.92 16.19 1.73
N LEU A 66 -9.43 15.76 2.90
CA LEU A 66 -10.20 15.80 4.14
C LEU A 66 -10.63 17.21 4.53
N ALA A 67 -9.75 18.21 4.39
CA ALA A 67 -10.05 19.59 4.73
C ALA A 67 -11.07 20.22 3.78
N SER A 68 -11.05 19.91 2.48
CA SER A 68 -11.88 20.53 1.46
C SER A 68 -13.19 19.78 1.19
N MET A 69 -13.15 18.45 1.16
CA MET A 69 -14.28 17.59 0.79
C MET A 69 -14.83 16.78 1.96
N GLY A 70 -14.12 16.74 3.11
CA GLY A 70 -14.48 15.90 4.25
C GLY A 70 -14.06 14.44 4.11
N TYR A 71 -13.33 14.07 3.05
CA TYR A 71 -12.78 12.73 2.83
C TYR A 71 -11.53 12.75 1.94
N ASP A 72 -10.70 11.71 2.10
CA ASP A 72 -9.53 11.44 1.26
C ASP A 72 -9.86 10.33 0.27
N LEU A 73 -9.57 10.55 -1.02
CA LEU A 73 -9.73 9.59 -2.12
C LEU A 73 -8.40 8.98 -2.57
N VAL A 74 -7.27 9.49 -2.09
CA VAL A 74 -5.96 9.23 -2.69
C VAL A 74 -5.05 8.47 -1.75
N TYR A 75 -4.60 9.13 -0.68
CA TYR A 75 -3.50 8.67 0.14
C TYR A 75 -3.81 7.37 0.89
N LEU A 76 -4.82 7.40 1.73
CA LEU A 76 -5.16 6.25 2.58
C LEU A 76 -5.81 5.10 1.79
N PRO A 77 -6.71 5.35 0.82
CA PRO A 77 -7.28 4.28 0.02
C PRO A 77 -6.25 3.48 -0.79
N MET A 78 -5.31 4.15 -1.50
CA MET A 78 -4.28 3.42 -2.25
C MET A 78 -3.30 2.69 -1.35
N GLY A 79 -2.92 3.31 -0.21
CA GLY A 79 -2.06 2.68 0.79
C GLY A 79 -2.70 1.44 1.41
N TYR A 80 -3.99 1.50 1.72
CA TYR A 80 -4.79 0.40 2.23
C TYR A 80 -4.75 -0.82 1.28
N ILE A 81 -5.11 -0.61 0.02
CA ILE A 81 -5.13 -1.69 -0.99
C ILE A 81 -3.74 -2.26 -1.20
N SER A 82 -2.74 -1.40 -1.30
CA SER A 82 -1.34 -1.77 -1.50
C SER A 82 -0.78 -2.61 -0.37
N ASN A 83 -0.95 -2.16 0.88
CA ASN A 83 -0.42 -2.86 2.05
C ASN A 83 -1.04 -4.23 2.23
N LEU A 84 -2.32 -4.38 1.90
CA LEU A 84 -3.01 -5.66 1.91
C LEU A 84 -2.46 -6.60 0.82
N ALA A 85 -2.16 -6.10 -0.37
CA ALA A 85 -1.49 -6.89 -1.42
C ALA A 85 -0.09 -7.34 -0.97
N VAL A 86 0.69 -6.47 -0.30
CA VAL A 86 1.98 -6.82 0.30
C VAL A 86 1.83 -7.94 1.33
N GLY A 87 0.83 -7.85 2.20
CA GLY A 87 0.52 -8.89 3.19
C GLY A 87 0.23 -10.24 2.54
N GLY A 88 -0.62 -10.25 1.50
CA GLY A 88 -0.93 -11.45 0.72
C GLY A 88 0.31 -12.06 0.07
N SER A 89 1.19 -11.22 -0.47
CA SER A 89 2.46 -11.65 -1.10
C SER A 89 3.42 -12.27 -0.09
N ALA A 90 3.60 -11.66 1.07
CA ALA A 90 4.47 -12.18 2.13
C ALA A 90 3.94 -13.53 2.67
N LEU A 91 2.62 -13.67 2.84
CA LEU A 91 2.02 -14.94 3.22
C LEU A 91 2.22 -16.02 2.16
N ALA A 92 2.15 -15.69 0.87
CA ALA A 92 2.46 -16.62 -0.22
C ALA A 92 3.92 -17.09 -0.13
N VAL A 93 4.87 -16.17 0.10
CA VAL A 93 6.28 -16.54 0.31
C VAL A 93 6.44 -17.46 1.52
N ALA A 94 5.83 -17.10 2.65
CA ALA A 94 5.91 -17.93 3.87
C ALA A 94 5.42 -19.35 3.63
N MET A 95 4.31 -19.54 2.91
CA MET A 95 3.77 -20.88 2.67
C MET A 95 4.65 -21.75 1.77
N HIS A 96 5.51 -21.15 0.94
CA HIS A 96 6.40 -21.87 0.03
C HIS A 96 7.79 -22.15 0.60
N LEU A 97 8.10 -21.70 1.79
CA LEU A 97 9.39 -21.98 2.44
C LEU A 97 9.39 -23.34 3.13
N LYS A 98 10.48 -24.11 2.95
CA LYS A 98 10.73 -25.39 3.62
C LYS A 98 11.14 -25.22 5.08
N ASP A 99 11.97 -24.23 5.37
CA ASP A 99 12.46 -23.96 6.72
C ASP A 99 11.34 -23.39 7.61
N LYS A 100 11.02 -24.10 8.67
CA LYS A 100 9.93 -23.77 9.60
C LYS A 100 10.18 -22.45 10.34
N GLY A 101 11.41 -22.13 10.69
CA GLY A 101 11.78 -20.91 11.39
C GLY A 101 11.54 -19.68 10.50
N ARG A 102 12.11 -19.71 9.29
CA ARG A 102 11.91 -18.64 8.30
C ARG A 102 10.46 -18.52 7.87
N LYS A 103 9.73 -19.63 7.73
CA LYS A 103 8.31 -19.63 7.44
C LYS A 103 7.50 -18.85 8.48
N GLY A 104 7.71 -19.15 9.78
CA GLY A 104 7.03 -18.44 10.88
C GLY A 104 7.37 -16.95 10.90
N MET A 105 8.63 -16.60 10.72
CA MET A 105 9.08 -15.21 10.67
C MET A 105 8.44 -14.44 9.51
N ILE A 106 8.44 -14.97 8.29
CA ILE A 106 7.87 -14.28 7.13
C ILE A 106 6.33 -14.25 7.21
N ALA A 107 5.71 -15.26 7.79
CA ALA A 107 4.27 -15.24 8.05
C ALA A 107 3.89 -14.10 9.01
N SER A 108 4.69 -13.87 10.08
CA SER A 108 4.46 -12.73 10.98
C SER A 108 4.60 -11.38 10.26
N PHE A 109 5.57 -11.25 9.35
CA PHE A 109 5.71 -10.05 8.50
C PHE A 109 4.49 -9.83 7.60
N GLY A 110 3.92 -10.92 7.05
CA GLY A 110 2.69 -10.85 6.27
C GLY A 110 1.51 -10.36 7.11
N VAL A 111 1.32 -10.90 8.31
CA VAL A 111 0.28 -10.43 9.24
C VAL A 111 0.48 -8.96 9.62
N THR A 112 1.71 -8.55 9.89
CA THR A 112 2.05 -7.15 10.20
C THR A 112 1.69 -6.23 9.02
N ALA A 113 1.95 -6.66 7.78
CA ALA A 113 1.58 -5.91 6.59
C ALA A 113 0.06 -5.80 6.41
N LEU A 114 -0.71 -6.86 6.73
CA LEU A 114 -2.18 -6.80 6.76
C LEU A 114 -2.70 -5.81 7.80
N CYS A 115 -1.95 -5.58 8.88
CA CYS A 115 -2.25 -4.54 9.86
C CYS A 115 -1.82 -3.13 9.41
N GLY A 116 -1.11 -3.00 8.27
CA GLY A 116 -0.72 -1.74 7.69
C GLY A 116 0.76 -1.36 7.84
N VAL A 117 1.60 -2.24 8.42
CA VAL A 117 3.05 -2.04 8.59
C VAL A 117 3.79 -2.99 7.65
N THR A 118 4.25 -2.48 6.52
CA THR A 118 4.76 -3.29 5.40
C THR A 118 6.27 -3.45 5.37
N GLU A 119 7.01 -2.61 6.08
CA GLU A 119 8.48 -2.59 6.07
C GLU A 119 9.11 -3.96 6.40
N PRO A 120 8.65 -4.71 7.42
CA PRO A 120 9.21 -6.04 7.69
C PRO A 120 8.98 -7.01 6.54
N ALA A 121 7.83 -6.97 5.89
CA ALA A 121 7.52 -7.83 4.75
C ALA A 121 8.38 -7.47 3.52
N PHE A 122 8.56 -6.19 3.25
CA PHE A 122 9.40 -5.71 2.16
C PHE A 122 10.85 -6.12 2.35
N TYR A 123 11.49 -5.60 3.39
CA TYR A 123 12.93 -5.76 3.59
C TYR A 123 13.31 -7.15 4.06
N GLY A 124 12.44 -7.82 4.81
CA GLY A 124 12.68 -9.17 5.31
C GLY A 124 12.34 -10.29 4.32
N SER A 125 11.60 -10.01 3.24
CA SER A 125 11.10 -11.06 2.35
C SER A 125 11.05 -10.69 0.86
N LEU A 126 10.33 -9.65 0.50
CA LEU A 126 9.95 -9.40 -0.90
C LEU A 126 11.11 -8.86 -1.73
N ILE A 127 11.96 -7.98 -1.19
CA ILE A 127 13.09 -7.39 -1.90
C ILE A 127 14.11 -8.44 -2.36
N MET A 128 14.24 -9.53 -1.63
CA MET A 128 15.10 -10.67 -2.00
C MET A 128 14.51 -11.49 -3.15
N ARG A 129 13.26 -11.26 -3.50
CA ARG A 129 12.50 -11.96 -4.53
C ARG A 129 11.79 -10.98 -5.47
N PRO A 130 12.53 -10.22 -6.29
CA PRO A 130 11.98 -9.09 -7.05
C PRO A 130 10.84 -9.50 -8.00
N ARG A 131 10.81 -10.75 -8.49
CA ARG A 131 9.70 -11.24 -9.31
C ARG A 131 8.38 -11.35 -8.53
N VAL A 132 8.44 -11.56 -7.22
CA VAL A 132 7.23 -11.62 -6.36
C VAL A 132 6.58 -10.23 -6.27
N LEU A 133 7.34 -9.15 -6.38
CA LEU A 133 6.79 -7.79 -6.42
C LEU A 133 5.83 -7.57 -7.60
N ILE A 134 6.01 -8.31 -8.72
CA ILE A 134 5.06 -8.28 -9.84
C ILE A 134 3.70 -8.85 -9.38
N GLY A 135 3.73 -9.95 -8.63
CA GLY A 135 2.50 -10.53 -8.06
C GLY A 135 1.81 -9.59 -7.07
N THR A 136 2.60 -8.87 -6.28
CA THR A 136 2.09 -7.82 -5.38
C THR A 136 1.38 -6.71 -6.17
N ALA A 137 2.00 -6.23 -7.26
CA ALA A 137 1.41 -5.21 -8.12
C ALA A 137 0.10 -5.70 -8.76
N ILE A 138 0.05 -6.96 -9.23
CA ILE A 138 -1.18 -7.56 -9.79
C ILE A 138 -2.30 -7.56 -8.75
N GLY A 139 -2.01 -7.95 -7.52
CA GLY A 139 -2.99 -7.91 -6.42
C GLY A 139 -3.47 -6.49 -6.10
N ALA A 140 -2.55 -5.53 -6.05
CA ALA A 140 -2.87 -4.12 -5.83
C ALA A 140 -3.72 -3.53 -6.97
N VAL A 141 -3.43 -3.89 -8.23
CA VAL A 141 -4.27 -3.53 -9.39
C VAL A 141 -5.68 -4.10 -9.23
N ALA A 142 -5.81 -5.37 -8.88
CA ALA A 142 -7.11 -6.02 -8.76
C ALA A 142 -7.99 -5.38 -7.66
N GLY A 143 -7.42 -5.15 -6.47
CA GLY A 143 -8.10 -4.40 -5.41
C GLY A 143 -8.38 -2.95 -5.78
N GLY A 144 -7.40 -2.31 -6.43
CA GLY A 144 -7.50 -0.92 -6.91
C GLY A 144 -8.59 -0.71 -7.96
N LEU A 145 -8.86 -1.68 -8.83
CA LEU A 145 -9.97 -1.62 -9.79
C LEU A 145 -11.32 -1.53 -9.08
N ILE A 146 -11.52 -2.28 -8.01
CA ILE A 146 -12.74 -2.19 -7.20
C ILE A 146 -12.85 -0.82 -6.55
N GLY A 147 -11.75 -0.33 -5.92
CA GLY A 147 -11.70 0.98 -5.29
C GLY A 147 -11.78 2.15 -6.27
N GLY A 148 -11.44 1.94 -7.55
CA GLY A 148 -11.59 2.93 -8.62
C GLY A 148 -13.00 2.99 -9.20
N ILE A 149 -13.66 1.83 -9.37
CA ILE A 149 -15.06 1.73 -9.85
C ILE A 149 -16.02 2.26 -8.78
N PHE A 150 -15.79 1.89 -7.52
CA PHE A 150 -16.53 2.36 -6.36
C PHE A 150 -15.61 3.26 -5.51
N PRO A 151 -15.58 4.59 -5.74
CA PRO A 151 -14.59 5.46 -5.14
C PRO A 151 -14.51 5.31 -3.63
N LEU A 152 -13.39 4.79 -3.15
CA LEU A 152 -13.13 4.58 -1.73
C LEU A 152 -12.87 5.92 -1.05
N LYS A 153 -13.69 6.26 -0.06
CA LYS A 153 -13.58 7.48 0.73
C LYS A 153 -13.07 7.15 2.12
N ASN A 154 -11.96 7.75 2.49
CA ASN A 154 -11.43 7.67 3.84
C ASN A 154 -11.76 8.95 4.61
N TYR A 155 -12.24 8.84 5.84
CA TYR A 155 -12.74 9.97 6.64
C TYR A 155 -11.83 10.36 7.81
N VAL A 156 -10.70 9.67 7.97
CA VAL A 156 -9.76 9.88 9.09
C VAL A 156 -8.35 10.07 8.54
N LEU A 157 -7.65 11.10 8.97
CA LEU A 157 -6.25 11.31 8.63
C LEU A 157 -5.34 10.56 9.61
N GLY A 158 -4.41 9.77 9.06
CA GLY A 158 -3.38 9.08 9.84
C GLY A 158 -3.67 7.59 10.06
N GLY A 159 -2.85 6.98 10.91
CA GLY A 159 -2.88 5.54 11.17
C GLY A 159 -2.10 4.72 10.13
N CYS A 160 -2.07 3.41 10.34
CA CYS A 160 -1.45 2.46 9.41
C CYS A 160 -2.52 1.90 8.48
N PRO A 161 -2.43 2.14 7.16
CA PRO A 161 -3.45 1.68 6.21
C PRO A 161 -3.39 0.14 6.06
N GLY A 162 -4.33 -0.56 6.69
CA GLY A 162 -4.48 -2.00 6.70
C GLY A 162 -5.85 -2.41 7.23
N PHE A 163 -6.10 -3.68 7.52
CA PHE A 163 -7.42 -4.12 8.04
C PHE A 163 -7.81 -3.41 9.34
N LEU A 164 -6.86 -2.97 10.16
CA LEU A 164 -7.16 -2.21 11.38
C LEU A 164 -7.73 -0.81 11.08
N SER A 165 -7.45 -0.24 9.93
CA SER A 165 -7.98 1.05 9.49
C SER A 165 -9.30 0.93 8.72
N LEU A 166 -9.93 -0.25 8.67
CA LEU A 166 -11.20 -0.46 7.95
C LEU A 166 -12.31 0.49 8.45
N LEU A 167 -12.32 0.79 9.75
CA LEU A 167 -13.28 1.73 10.33
C LEU A 167 -13.12 3.17 9.84
N PHE A 168 -11.96 3.54 9.28
CA PHE A 168 -11.72 4.87 8.71
C PHE A 168 -12.50 5.11 7.41
N PHE A 169 -13.00 4.03 6.81
CA PHE A 169 -13.86 4.07 5.64
C PHE A 169 -15.36 4.16 5.98
N LEU A 170 -15.70 4.22 7.27
CA LEU A 170 -17.08 4.42 7.72
C LEU A 170 -17.40 5.93 7.66
N PRO A 171 -18.38 6.37 6.84
CA PRO A 171 -18.74 7.77 6.79
C PRO A 171 -19.47 8.22 8.05
N PRO A 172 -19.51 9.53 8.33
CA PRO A 172 -20.15 10.10 9.53
C PRO A 172 -21.66 9.82 9.65
N ASP A 173 -22.32 9.53 8.53
CA ASP A 173 -23.74 9.14 8.50
C ASP A 173 -23.99 7.68 8.94
N GLY A 174 -22.94 6.92 9.19
CA GLY A 174 -23.01 5.52 9.61
C GLY A 174 -23.34 4.53 8.49
N SER A 175 -23.38 4.96 7.22
CA SER A 175 -23.64 4.05 6.10
C SER A 175 -22.49 3.08 5.87
N MET A 176 -22.78 1.78 5.79
CA MET A 176 -21.75 0.75 5.67
C MET A 176 -21.24 0.49 4.24
N GLY A 177 -21.88 1.09 3.23
CA GLY A 177 -21.58 0.79 1.84
C GLY A 177 -20.11 0.99 1.46
N ASN A 178 -19.53 2.13 1.82
CA ASN A 178 -18.12 2.43 1.53
C ASN A 178 -17.14 1.51 2.30
N MET A 179 -17.44 1.17 3.55
CA MET A 179 -16.66 0.23 4.34
C MET A 179 -16.71 -1.20 3.75
N VAL A 180 -17.86 -1.63 3.23
CA VAL A 180 -18.00 -2.91 2.54
C VAL A 180 -17.16 -2.94 1.26
N VAL A 181 -17.17 -1.86 0.47
CA VAL A 181 -16.31 -1.73 -0.70
C VAL A 181 -14.83 -1.80 -0.31
N ALA A 182 -14.42 -1.13 0.76
CA ALA A 182 -13.06 -1.21 1.29
C ALA A 182 -12.69 -2.65 1.67
N LEU A 183 -13.57 -3.34 2.40
CA LEU A 183 -13.35 -4.74 2.80
C LEU A 183 -13.19 -5.65 1.58
N VAL A 184 -14.08 -5.54 0.60
CA VAL A 184 -14.04 -6.36 -0.62
C VAL A 184 -12.78 -6.08 -1.43
N SER A 185 -12.45 -4.80 -1.65
CA SER A 185 -11.23 -4.43 -2.39
C SER A 185 -9.96 -4.93 -1.70
N GLY A 186 -9.92 -4.84 -0.37
CA GLY A 186 -8.81 -5.36 0.43
C GLY A 186 -8.68 -6.87 0.35
N ILE A 187 -9.77 -7.62 0.51
CA ILE A 187 -9.76 -9.09 0.39
C ILE A 187 -9.32 -9.51 -1.01
N VAL A 188 -9.82 -8.86 -2.06
CA VAL A 188 -9.42 -9.14 -3.44
C VAL A 188 -7.92 -8.86 -3.64
N ALA A 189 -7.41 -7.75 -3.11
CA ALA A 189 -5.98 -7.44 -3.18
C ALA A 189 -5.13 -8.55 -2.52
N VAL A 190 -5.49 -8.99 -1.31
CA VAL A 190 -4.79 -10.09 -0.60
C VAL A 190 -4.82 -11.39 -1.40
N VAL A 191 -6.01 -11.82 -1.81
CA VAL A 191 -6.21 -13.13 -2.47
C VAL A 191 -5.52 -13.17 -3.82
N VAL A 192 -5.68 -12.13 -4.64
CA VAL A 192 -5.07 -12.07 -5.98
C VAL A 192 -3.55 -11.97 -5.86
N ALA A 193 -3.01 -11.15 -4.94
CA ALA A 193 -1.57 -11.09 -4.67
C ALA A 193 -1.03 -12.46 -4.22
N PHE A 194 -1.71 -13.12 -3.30
CA PHE A 194 -1.33 -14.45 -2.81
C PHE A 194 -1.27 -15.48 -3.94
N ILE A 195 -2.29 -15.54 -4.79
CA ILE A 195 -2.35 -16.49 -5.92
C ILE A 195 -1.26 -16.15 -6.94
N ALA A 196 -1.14 -14.90 -7.36
CA ALA A 196 -0.14 -14.47 -8.34
C ALA A 196 1.28 -14.76 -7.87
N CYS A 197 1.58 -14.43 -6.60
CA CYS A 197 2.89 -14.72 -6.00
C CYS A 197 3.15 -16.22 -5.88
N THR A 198 2.15 -17.03 -5.54
CA THR A 198 2.24 -18.49 -5.50
C THR A 198 2.63 -19.06 -6.88
N VAL A 199 2.00 -18.59 -7.94
CA VAL A 199 2.34 -19.00 -9.32
C VAL A 199 3.77 -18.61 -9.69
N ILE A 200 4.16 -17.38 -9.35
CA ILE A 200 5.52 -16.88 -9.62
C ILE A 200 6.57 -17.67 -8.84
N LEU A 201 6.33 -17.97 -7.56
CA LEU A 201 7.24 -18.74 -6.71
C LEU A 201 7.48 -20.15 -7.28
N LYS A 202 6.41 -20.85 -7.63
CA LYS A 202 6.51 -22.20 -8.22
C LYS A 202 7.28 -22.22 -9.54
N LYS A 203 7.21 -21.14 -10.33
CA LYS A 203 7.88 -21.04 -11.63
C LYS A 203 9.35 -20.59 -11.52
N SER A 204 9.63 -19.63 -10.65
CA SER A 204 10.90 -18.90 -10.66
C SER A 204 11.84 -19.21 -9.50
N TYR A 205 11.34 -19.81 -8.41
CA TYR A 205 12.09 -20.05 -7.18
C TYR A 205 11.94 -21.50 -6.70
N LYS A 206 12.11 -22.45 -7.64
CA LYS A 206 11.94 -23.89 -7.36
C LYS A 206 12.88 -24.45 -6.29
N GLU A 207 14.04 -23.82 -6.09
CA GLU A 207 15.05 -24.25 -5.10
C GLU A 207 14.69 -23.85 -3.66
N ASP A 208 13.92 -22.79 -3.48
CA ASP A 208 13.47 -22.29 -2.17
C ASP A 208 12.18 -22.97 -1.69
N VAL A 209 11.49 -23.70 -2.59
CA VAL A 209 10.16 -24.31 -2.38
C VAL A 209 10.24 -25.76 -1.97
#